data_e8c575484e4ec4f9bcb73289ab0a3027
#
_entry.id   e8c575484e4ec4f9bcb73289ab0a3027
#
_cell.length_a   1.000
_cell.length_b   1.000
_cell.length_c   1.000
_cell.angle_alpha   90.00
_cell.angle_beta   90.00
_cell.angle_gamma   90.00
#
_symmetry.space_group_name_H-M   'P 1'
#
loop_
_entity.id
_entity.type
_entity.pdbx_description
1 polymer ?
#
loop_
_entity_poly.entity_id
_entity_poly.type
_entity_poly.pdbx_seq_one_letter_code
_entity_poly.pdbx_strand_id
1 'polypeptide(L)'
;MEAKKKADKALRVFGEIKRAGVCGDKETRNFEKRVNRVLSLLPLEEQYTIRRIYVEGMTNEEAAEADDCDTSTVSRRKSKALSRVAMLLYPDQYIRDGGL
;
A
#
# COMPACT_ATOMS: atom_id res chain seq x y z
N MET A 1 -0.39 -8.77 -13.40
CA MET A 1 0.93 -8.66 -12.79
C MET A 1 0.91 -9.14 -11.36
N GLU A 2 1.65 -10.19 -11.09
CA GLU A 2 1.62 -10.88 -9.80
C GLU A 2 2.17 -10.04 -8.65
N ALA A 3 3.23 -9.28 -8.90
CA ALA A 3 3.87 -8.47 -7.85
C ALA A 3 2.92 -7.42 -7.30
N LYS A 4 2.18 -6.71 -8.17
CA LYS A 4 1.19 -5.71 -7.75
C LYS A 4 0.04 -6.35 -6.99
N LYS A 5 -0.41 -7.52 -7.42
CA LYS A 5 -1.48 -8.25 -6.72
C LYS A 5 -1.03 -8.66 -5.33
N LYS A 6 0.21 -9.13 -5.19
CA LYS A 6 0.78 -9.47 -3.89
C LYS A 6 0.91 -8.24 -3.00
N ALA A 7 1.33 -7.11 -3.55
CA ALA A 7 1.43 -5.85 -2.82
C ALA A 7 0.05 -5.38 -2.34
N ASP A 8 -0.95 -5.43 -3.20
CA ASP A 8 -2.33 -5.07 -2.85
C ASP A 8 -2.83 -5.93 -1.69
N LYS A 9 -2.63 -7.23 -1.78
CA LYS A 9 -3.04 -8.16 -0.72
C LYS A 9 -2.32 -7.87 0.59
N ALA A 10 -1.01 -7.63 0.53
CA ALA A 10 -0.22 -7.32 1.72
C ALA A 10 -0.72 -6.04 2.40
N LEU A 11 -1.04 -5.01 1.61
CA LEU A 11 -1.55 -3.76 2.15
C LEU A 11 -2.95 -3.91 2.74
N ARG A 12 -3.79 -4.77 2.16
CA ARG A 12 -5.10 -5.07 2.72
C ARG A 12 -4.99 -5.73 4.10
N VAL A 13 -4.10 -6.71 4.22
CA VAL A 13 -3.82 -7.38 5.49
C VAL A 13 -3.27 -6.39 6.50
N PHE A 14 -2.32 -5.56 6.08
CA PHE A 14 -1.74 -4.51 6.93
C PHE A 14 -2.83 -3.57 7.45
N GLY A 15 -3.74 -3.13 6.58
CA GLY A 15 -4.85 -2.25 6.95
C GLY A 15 -5.79 -2.91 7.95
N GLU A 16 -6.10 -4.19 7.78
CA GLU A 16 -6.93 -4.94 8.70
C GLU A 16 -6.30 -5.02 10.08
N ILE A 17 -5.00 -5.31 10.14
CA ILE A 17 -4.25 -5.36 11.40
C ILE A 17 -4.31 -4.01 12.12
N LYS A 18 -4.10 -2.92 11.38
CA LYS A 18 -4.13 -1.57 11.94
C LYS A 18 -5.51 -1.20 12.48
N ARG A 19 -6.57 -1.50 11.73
CA ARG A 19 -7.95 -1.19 12.16
C ARG A 19 -8.37 -2.02 13.35
N ALA A 20 -7.96 -3.28 13.40
CA ALA A 20 -8.30 -4.17 14.51
C ALA A 20 -7.55 -3.84 15.80
N GLY A 21 -6.46 -3.08 15.71
CA GLY A 21 -5.63 -2.78 16.85
C GLY A 21 -5.00 -4.00 17.48
N VAL A 22 -4.81 -5.06 16.67
CA VAL A 22 -4.31 -6.33 17.17
C VAL A 22 -2.81 -6.25 17.42
N CYS A 23 -2.41 -6.60 18.64
CA CYS A 23 -1.03 -6.82 18.99
C CYS A 23 -0.74 -8.29 18.69
N GLY A 24 -0.37 -8.59 17.45
CA GLY A 24 -0.16 -9.94 17.01
C GLY A 24 1.11 -10.59 17.54
N ASP A 25 1.38 -11.80 17.05
CA ASP A 25 2.58 -12.53 17.39
C ASP A 25 3.82 -11.85 16.74
N LYS A 26 4.97 -12.48 16.92
CA LYS A 26 6.23 -11.94 16.41
C LYS A 26 6.21 -11.78 14.87
N GLU A 27 5.62 -12.74 14.17
CA GLU A 27 5.53 -12.69 12.70
C GLU A 27 4.69 -11.51 12.23
N THR A 28 3.55 -11.27 12.87
CA THR A 28 2.67 -10.16 12.57
C THR A 28 3.39 -8.83 12.80
N ARG A 29 4.09 -8.71 13.93
CA ARG A 29 4.85 -7.49 14.23
C ARG A 29 5.98 -7.25 13.22
N ASN A 30 6.68 -8.31 12.81
CA ASN A 30 7.72 -8.21 11.80
C ASN A 30 7.16 -7.78 10.45
N PHE A 31 6.00 -8.33 10.08
CA PHE A 31 5.29 -7.94 8.87
C PHE A 31 4.92 -6.46 8.90
N GLU A 32 4.33 -6.00 10.00
CA GLU A 32 3.99 -4.58 10.16
C GLU A 32 5.20 -3.67 10.03
N LYS A 33 6.31 -4.05 10.64
CA LYS A 33 7.56 -3.26 10.56
C LYS A 33 8.07 -3.17 9.13
N ARG A 34 8.01 -4.29 8.39
CA ARG A 34 8.45 -4.32 6.98
C ARG A 34 7.59 -3.40 6.13
N VAL A 35 6.27 -3.49 6.28
CA VAL A 35 5.35 -2.66 5.51
C VAL A 35 5.52 -1.19 5.88
N ASN A 36 5.64 -0.86 7.17
CA ASN A 36 5.87 0.52 7.61
C ASN A 36 7.15 1.09 7.02
N ARG A 37 8.23 0.30 6.98
CA ARG A 37 9.49 0.73 6.39
C ARG A 37 9.33 1.04 4.91
N VAL A 38 8.67 0.14 4.18
CA VAL A 38 8.43 0.31 2.75
C VAL A 38 7.60 1.56 2.51
N LEU A 39 6.51 1.74 3.27
CA LEU A 39 5.66 2.91 3.12
C LEU A 39 6.41 4.22 3.39
N SER A 40 7.33 4.21 4.34
CA SER A 40 8.11 5.40 4.66
C SER A 40 9.06 5.82 3.53
N LEU A 41 9.34 4.92 2.60
CA LEU A 41 10.19 5.20 1.44
C LEU A 41 9.42 5.78 0.25
N LEU A 42 8.10 5.78 0.33
CA LEU A 42 7.26 6.33 -0.74
C LEU A 42 7.19 7.87 -0.65
N PRO A 43 6.95 8.55 -1.78
CA PRO A 43 6.61 9.98 -1.72
C PRO A 43 5.40 10.20 -0.80
N LEU A 44 5.36 11.34 -0.11
CA LEU A 44 4.29 11.64 0.85
C LEU A 44 2.89 11.49 0.27
N GLU A 45 2.70 11.94 -0.97
CA GLU A 45 1.41 11.82 -1.66
C GLU A 45 0.94 10.37 -1.75
N GLU A 46 1.87 9.47 -2.06
CA GLU A 46 1.58 8.04 -2.16
C GLU A 46 1.32 7.44 -0.78
N GLN A 47 2.09 7.85 0.23
CA GLN A 47 1.87 7.41 1.61
C GLN A 47 0.46 7.76 2.07
N TYR A 48 0.02 8.99 1.84
CA TYR A 48 -1.33 9.43 2.22
C TYR A 48 -2.40 8.64 1.48
N THR A 49 -2.23 8.43 0.19
CA THR A 49 -3.19 7.67 -0.61
C THR A 49 -3.33 6.24 -0.11
N ILE A 50 -2.21 5.57 0.14
CA ILE A 50 -2.22 4.19 0.66
C ILE A 50 -2.89 4.14 2.02
N ARG A 51 -2.56 5.07 2.91
CA ARG A 51 -3.16 5.11 4.25
C ARG A 51 -4.67 5.29 4.18
N ARG A 52 -5.14 6.23 3.37
CA ARG A 52 -6.58 6.49 3.24
C ARG A 52 -7.34 5.28 2.72
N ILE A 53 -6.81 4.63 1.71
CA ILE A 53 -7.50 3.50 1.06
C ILE A 53 -7.37 2.23 1.88
N TYR A 54 -6.18 1.86 2.30
CA TYR A 54 -5.95 0.55 2.93
C TYR A 54 -6.11 0.56 4.45
N VAL A 55 -5.75 1.63 5.13
CA VAL A 55 -5.84 1.69 6.59
C VAL A 55 -7.17 2.30 7.03
N GLU A 56 -7.56 3.41 6.44
CA GLU A 56 -8.82 4.09 6.78
C GLU A 56 -10.03 3.54 6.06
N GLY A 57 -9.83 2.71 5.04
CA GLY A 57 -10.90 2.05 4.32
C GLY A 57 -11.70 2.95 3.39
N MET A 58 -11.12 4.04 2.95
CA MET A 58 -11.79 4.97 2.03
C MET A 58 -11.88 4.41 0.61
N THR A 59 -12.94 4.78 -0.09
CA THR A 59 -13.02 4.56 -1.54
C THR A 59 -12.12 5.59 -2.25
N ASN A 60 -11.88 5.37 -3.54
CA ASN A 60 -11.12 6.34 -4.34
C ASN A 60 -11.79 7.72 -4.32
N GLU A 61 -13.12 7.75 -4.39
CA GLU A 61 -13.90 8.99 -4.36
C GLU A 61 -13.74 9.72 -3.03
N GLU A 62 -13.81 8.99 -1.92
CA GLU A 62 -13.62 9.56 -0.59
C GLU A 62 -12.21 10.11 -0.40
N ALA A 63 -11.21 9.36 -0.87
CA ALA A 63 -9.81 9.79 -0.80
C ALA A 63 -9.58 11.04 -1.66
N ALA A 64 -10.17 11.09 -2.85
CA ALA A 64 -10.07 12.24 -3.74
C ALA A 64 -10.67 13.49 -3.09
N GLU A 65 -11.82 13.34 -2.46
CA GLU A 65 -12.48 14.44 -1.76
C GLU A 65 -11.63 14.93 -0.60
N ALA A 66 -11.07 14.01 0.18
CA ALA A 66 -10.22 14.35 1.33
C ALA A 66 -8.95 15.10 0.92
N ASP A 67 -8.39 14.76 -0.25
CA ASP A 67 -7.16 15.39 -0.75
C ASP A 67 -7.43 16.53 -1.72
N ASP A 68 -8.69 16.87 -1.94
CA ASP A 68 -9.11 17.94 -2.86
C ASP A 68 -8.51 17.75 -4.26
N CYS A 69 -8.69 16.55 -4.80
CA CYS A 69 -8.19 16.19 -6.13
C CYS A 69 -9.18 15.28 -6.84
N ASP A 70 -8.89 14.93 -8.09
CA ASP A 70 -9.73 14.05 -8.89
C ASP A 70 -9.54 12.58 -8.53
N THR A 71 -10.58 11.77 -8.73
CA THR A 71 -10.51 10.33 -8.55
C THR A 71 -9.41 9.71 -9.42
N SER A 72 -9.22 10.23 -10.65
CA SER A 72 -8.16 9.75 -11.54
C SER A 72 -6.77 9.99 -10.95
N THR A 73 -6.59 11.09 -10.23
CA THR A 73 -5.34 11.39 -9.55
C THR A 73 -5.06 10.36 -8.45
N VAL A 74 -6.08 10.04 -7.66
CA VAL A 74 -5.99 9.01 -6.61
C VAL A 74 -5.63 7.66 -7.23
N SER A 75 -6.30 7.28 -8.31
CA SER A 75 -6.03 6.01 -9.00
C SER A 75 -4.58 5.93 -9.48
N ARG A 76 -4.06 7.02 -10.04
CA ARG A 76 -2.66 7.08 -10.49
C ARG A 76 -1.68 6.96 -9.34
N ARG A 77 -1.93 7.69 -8.25
CA ARG A 77 -1.07 7.63 -7.05
C ARG A 77 -1.07 6.23 -6.46
N LYS A 78 -2.25 5.62 -6.38
CA LYS A 78 -2.40 4.25 -5.89
C LYS A 78 -1.61 3.27 -6.75
N SER A 79 -1.74 3.37 -8.07
CA SER A 79 -1.04 2.48 -9.00
C SER A 79 0.47 2.61 -8.88
N LYS A 80 0.98 3.83 -8.81
CA LYS A 80 2.41 4.08 -8.63
C LYS A 80 2.90 3.55 -7.28
N ALA A 81 2.13 3.79 -6.22
CA ALA A 81 2.46 3.29 -4.89
C ALA A 81 2.52 1.77 -4.86
N LEU A 82 1.55 1.09 -5.48
CA LEU A 82 1.55 -0.37 -5.56
C LEU A 82 2.76 -0.89 -6.31
N SER A 83 3.18 -0.23 -7.39
CA SER A 83 4.40 -0.61 -8.11
C SER A 83 5.63 -0.51 -7.23
N ARG A 84 5.77 0.58 -6.48
CA ARG A 84 6.90 0.77 -5.57
C ARG A 84 6.91 -0.22 -4.43
N VAL A 85 5.74 -0.47 -3.83
CA VAL A 85 5.59 -1.46 -2.77
C VAL A 85 5.94 -2.85 -3.29
N ALA A 86 5.46 -3.19 -4.50
CA ALA A 86 5.76 -4.47 -5.14
C ALA A 86 7.26 -4.65 -5.36
N MET A 87 7.93 -3.61 -5.83
CA MET A 87 9.37 -3.64 -6.06
C MET A 87 10.14 -3.84 -4.75
N LEU A 88 9.69 -3.20 -3.68
CA LEU A 88 10.40 -3.23 -2.39
C LEU A 88 10.09 -4.47 -1.55
N LEU A 89 8.85 -4.98 -1.60
CA LEU A 89 8.46 -6.16 -0.85
C LEU A 89 8.68 -7.48 -1.61
N TYR A 90 8.50 -7.44 -2.93
CA TYR A 90 8.56 -8.63 -3.77
C TYR A 90 9.45 -8.38 -4.99
N PRO A 91 10.75 -8.09 -4.78
CA PRO A 91 11.64 -7.72 -5.88
C PRO A 91 11.78 -8.80 -6.93
N ASP A 92 11.85 -10.07 -6.55
CA ASP A 92 11.98 -11.17 -7.49
C ASP A 92 10.77 -11.28 -8.41
N GLN A 93 9.58 -11.20 -7.84
CA GLN A 93 8.36 -11.26 -8.62
C GLN A 93 8.19 -10.02 -9.50
N TYR A 94 8.57 -8.86 -8.98
CA TYR A 94 8.52 -7.61 -9.74
C TYR A 94 9.38 -7.69 -11.00
N ILE A 95 10.60 -8.24 -10.87
CA ILE A 95 11.52 -8.43 -11.99
C ILE A 95 10.94 -9.43 -12.99
N ARG A 96 10.37 -10.54 -12.52
CA ARG A 96 9.73 -11.56 -13.39
C ARG A 96 8.58 -10.96 -14.19
N ASP A 97 7.88 -10.02 -13.62
CA ASP A 97 6.76 -9.35 -14.30
C ASP A 97 7.21 -8.30 -15.31
N GLY A 98 8.52 -8.14 -15.49
CA GLY A 98 9.07 -7.15 -16.41
C GLY A 98 9.06 -5.73 -15.85
N GLY A 99 9.11 -5.59 -14.53
CA GLY A 99 9.02 -4.30 -13.86
C GLY A 99 10.26 -3.43 -13.95
N LEU A 100 11.31 -3.91 -14.59
CA LEU A 100 12.54 -3.13 -14.77
C LEU A 100 12.64 -2.56 -16.18
#